data_68b464bf2f030d374b4d75a86793e013
#
_entry.id   68b464bf2f030d374b4d75a86793e013
#
_cell.length_a   1.000
_cell.length_b   1.000
_cell.length_c   1.000
_cell.angle_alpha   90.00
_cell.angle_beta   90.00
_cell.angle_gamma   90.00
#
_symmetry.space_group_name_H-M   'P 1'
#
loop_
_entity.id
_entity.type
_entity.pdbx_description
1 polymer ?
#
loop_
_entity_poly.entity_id
_entity_poly.type
_entity_poly.pdbx_seq_one_letter_code
_entity_poly.pdbx_strand_id
1 'polypeptide(L)'
;MHPTPHPHPKSWSHAALWQVGFRPFFVATCISGALLPLWWVLVYSGQVSWSALDLTPLLSATRWHAHEMFYGFGWALLGGFLLTATKNWVGIRGQHGCTLMVLTGLWLLDRLVMAYGGAWPPLVAYIASPLFLILIVVLLNIDLIRHHGKDSYQDNVYLIMSLPIFIVAKLSMMSESIDPAIGTTMTVGLFRLAFLVMLERTIPAFMKGAFSVDLTQPSWSKHGIKLIGFALIFT
;
A
#
# COMPACT_ATOMS: atom_id res chain seq x y z
N MET A 1 -44.72 30.57 10.19
CA MET A 1 -43.92 29.42 10.65
C MET A 1 -43.09 28.93 9.45
N HIS A 2 -41.79 29.19 9.45
CA HIS A 2 -40.88 28.61 8.43
C HIS A 2 -40.58 27.15 8.83
N PRO A 3 -40.72 26.19 7.91
CA PRO A 3 -40.35 24.81 8.19
C PRO A 3 -38.82 24.75 8.45
N THR A 4 -38.45 24.22 9.60
CA THR A 4 -37.04 23.92 9.91
C THR A 4 -36.52 22.92 8.88
N PRO A 5 -35.37 23.15 8.22
CA PRO A 5 -34.84 22.21 7.28
C PRO A 5 -34.45 20.92 8.04
N HIS A 6 -35.08 19.80 7.65
CA HIS A 6 -34.71 18.50 8.16
C HIS A 6 -33.24 18.24 7.79
N PRO A 7 -32.37 17.83 8.75
CA PRO A 7 -30.98 17.48 8.45
C PRO A 7 -31.00 16.30 7.49
N HIS A 8 -30.50 16.50 6.28
CA HIS A 8 -30.27 15.40 5.33
C HIS A 8 -29.38 14.35 5.99
N PRO A 9 -29.69 13.06 5.89
CA PRO A 9 -28.86 12.01 6.44
C PRO A 9 -27.45 12.14 5.85
N LYS A 10 -26.46 12.34 6.72
CA LYS A 10 -25.05 12.45 6.31
C LYS A 10 -24.70 11.12 5.63
N SER A 11 -24.41 11.15 4.34
CA SER A 11 -23.93 9.98 3.60
C SER A 11 -22.73 9.37 4.31
N TRP A 12 -22.67 8.03 4.38
CA TRP A 12 -21.55 7.28 4.98
C TRP A 12 -20.17 7.70 4.43
N SER A 13 -20.12 8.17 3.18
CA SER A 13 -18.90 8.69 2.55
C SER A 13 -18.37 9.97 3.20
N HIS A 14 -19.18 10.67 3.99
CA HIS A 14 -18.78 11.84 4.79
C HIS A 14 -18.30 11.50 6.20
N ALA A 15 -18.33 10.23 6.61
CA ALA A 15 -17.78 9.82 7.89
C ALA A 15 -16.29 10.16 7.99
N ALA A 16 -15.82 10.50 9.18
CA ALA A 16 -14.43 10.93 9.43
C ALA A 16 -13.39 9.94 8.91
N LEU A 17 -13.71 8.64 8.92
CA LEU A 17 -12.83 7.57 8.44
C LEU A 17 -12.46 7.74 6.95
N TRP A 18 -13.39 8.22 6.12
CA TRP A 18 -13.22 8.32 4.67
C TRP A 18 -12.75 9.69 4.16
N GLN A 19 -12.33 10.58 5.06
CA GLN A 19 -11.90 11.92 4.67
C GLN A 19 -10.42 12.04 4.31
N VAL A 20 -9.58 11.12 4.79
CA VAL A 20 -8.15 11.13 4.56
C VAL A 20 -7.63 9.69 4.42
N GLY A 21 -6.76 9.46 3.44
CA GLY A 21 -6.29 8.14 3.05
C GLY A 21 -5.68 7.31 4.18
N PHE A 22 -4.92 7.93 5.09
CA PHE A 22 -4.28 7.19 6.18
C PHE A 22 -5.26 6.55 7.15
N ARG A 23 -6.45 7.14 7.38
CA ARG A 23 -7.38 6.66 8.42
C ARG A 23 -7.86 5.22 8.22
N PRO A 24 -8.50 4.86 7.08
CA PRO A 24 -8.93 3.49 6.88
C PRO A 24 -7.76 2.51 6.77
N PHE A 25 -6.67 2.94 6.13
CA PHE A 25 -5.54 2.06 5.87
C PHE A 25 -4.65 1.83 7.09
N PHE A 26 -4.52 2.79 8.01
CA PHE A 26 -3.80 2.55 9.27
C PHE A 26 -4.60 1.64 10.21
N VAL A 27 -5.92 1.75 10.22
CA VAL A 27 -6.78 0.76 10.91
C VAL A 27 -6.56 -0.63 10.30
N ALA A 28 -6.60 -0.75 8.97
CA ALA A 28 -6.32 -2.00 8.26
C ALA A 28 -4.91 -2.53 8.58
N THR A 29 -3.91 -1.65 8.65
CA THR A 29 -2.53 -1.98 9.04
C THR A 29 -2.45 -2.55 10.45
N CYS A 30 -3.07 -1.90 11.43
CA CYS A 30 -3.06 -2.39 12.82
C CYS A 30 -3.72 -3.77 12.94
N ILE A 31 -4.86 -3.96 12.28
CA ILE A 31 -5.57 -5.25 12.30
C ILE A 31 -4.75 -6.33 11.59
N SER A 32 -4.29 -6.08 10.37
CA SER A 32 -3.54 -7.06 9.58
C SER A 32 -2.18 -7.37 10.20
N GLY A 33 -1.48 -6.36 10.75
CA GLY A 33 -0.18 -6.53 11.41
C GLY A 33 -0.25 -7.38 12.68
N ALA A 34 -1.41 -7.43 13.35
CA ALA A 34 -1.64 -8.30 14.50
C ALA A 34 -2.14 -9.70 14.06
N LEU A 35 -3.17 -9.76 13.22
CA LEU A 35 -3.88 -11.02 12.93
C LEU A 35 -3.13 -11.91 11.95
N LEU A 36 -2.53 -11.35 10.89
CA LEU A 36 -1.89 -12.15 9.84
C LEU A 36 -0.64 -12.91 10.33
N PRO A 37 0.30 -12.28 11.08
CA PRO A 37 1.43 -13.00 11.66
C PRO A 37 0.99 -14.03 12.70
N LEU A 38 0.02 -13.69 13.56
CA LEU A 38 -0.52 -14.61 14.55
C LEU A 38 -1.10 -15.87 13.87
N TRP A 39 -1.93 -15.68 12.86
CA TRP A 39 -2.50 -16.77 12.09
C TRP A 39 -1.43 -17.64 11.44
N TRP A 40 -0.44 -17.01 10.82
CA TRP A 40 0.66 -17.73 10.19
C TRP A 40 1.46 -18.57 11.20
N VAL A 41 1.78 -18.03 12.38
CA VAL A 41 2.49 -18.77 13.44
C VAL A 41 1.70 -20.00 13.87
N LEU A 42 0.39 -19.88 14.07
CA LEU A 42 -0.47 -21.00 14.46
C LEU A 42 -0.52 -22.09 13.40
N VAL A 43 -0.60 -21.71 12.12
CA VAL A 43 -0.59 -22.66 11.00
C VAL A 43 0.81 -23.28 10.83
N TYR A 44 1.86 -22.48 10.85
CA TYR A 44 3.22 -22.93 10.64
C TYR A 44 3.72 -23.87 11.74
N SER A 45 3.31 -23.62 12.99
CA SER A 45 3.61 -24.50 14.15
C SER A 45 2.74 -25.77 14.20
N GLY A 46 1.81 -25.93 13.27
CA GLY A 46 0.91 -27.10 13.22
C GLY A 46 -0.19 -27.09 14.30
N GLN A 47 -0.36 -25.98 15.04
CA GLN A 47 -1.43 -25.87 16.05
C GLN A 47 -2.81 -25.73 15.43
N VAL A 48 -2.90 -25.13 14.26
CA VAL A 48 -4.15 -24.95 13.50
C VAL A 48 -3.89 -25.32 12.04
N SER A 49 -4.86 -26.01 11.42
CA SER A 49 -4.84 -26.26 9.97
C SER A 49 -5.68 -25.22 9.22
N TRP A 50 -5.39 -25.00 7.96
CA TRP A 50 -6.23 -24.16 7.09
C TRP A 50 -7.69 -24.64 7.06
N SER A 51 -7.89 -25.96 7.05
CA SER A 51 -9.21 -26.60 7.04
C SER A 51 -10.01 -26.39 8.34
N ALA A 52 -9.37 -25.97 9.43
CA ALA A 52 -10.10 -25.68 10.68
C ALA A 52 -11.10 -24.51 10.56
N LEU A 53 -10.88 -23.61 9.59
CA LEU A 53 -11.78 -22.51 9.26
C LEU A 53 -12.27 -22.59 7.79
N ASP A 54 -12.27 -23.77 7.20
CA ASP A 54 -12.63 -24.01 5.78
C ASP A 54 -11.87 -23.12 4.81
N LEU A 55 -10.63 -22.72 5.17
CA LEU A 55 -9.78 -21.89 4.33
C LEU A 55 -9.09 -22.74 3.27
N THR A 56 -9.07 -22.21 2.04
CA THR A 56 -8.37 -22.78 0.88
C THR A 56 -7.43 -21.73 0.32
N PRO A 57 -6.26 -21.53 0.95
CA PRO A 57 -5.35 -20.44 0.56
C PRO A 57 -4.85 -20.61 -0.88
N LEU A 58 -4.67 -19.49 -1.56
CA LEU A 58 -4.15 -19.47 -2.94
C LEU A 58 -2.68 -19.91 -3.00
N LEU A 59 -1.92 -19.65 -1.95
CA LEU A 59 -0.48 -19.89 -1.87
C LEU A 59 -0.13 -20.84 -0.72
N SER A 60 1.01 -21.50 -0.78
CA SER A 60 1.57 -22.25 0.36
C SER A 60 1.78 -21.34 1.58
N ALA A 61 1.79 -21.90 2.79
CA ALA A 61 1.82 -21.12 4.05
C ALA A 61 2.94 -20.07 4.09
N THR A 62 4.16 -20.40 3.65
CA THR A 62 5.28 -19.47 3.64
C THR A 62 5.11 -18.37 2.58
N ARG A 63 4.67 -18.72 1.37
CA ARG A 63 4.40 -17.74 0.31
C ARG A 63 3.21 -16.84 0.67
N TRP A 64 2.17 -17.41 1.28
CA TRP A 64 1.03 -16.66 1.79
C TRP A 64 1.48 -15.64 2.83
N HIS A 65 2.31 -16.06 3.81
CA HIS A 65 2.83 -15.14 4.81
C HIS A 65 3.63 -13.99 4.19
N ALA A 66 4.56 -14.29 3.29
CA ALA A 66 5.33 -13.25 2.61
C ALA A 66 4.43 -12.28 1.83
N HIS A 67 3.44 -12.81 1.08
CA HIS A 67 2.48 -11.98 0.36
C HIS A 67 1.68 -11.09 1.32
N GLU A 68 1.17 -11.64 2.43
CA GLU A 68 0.37 -10.91 3.39
C GLU A 68 1.16 -9.83 4.13
N MET A 69 2.45 -10.08 4.43
CA MET A 69 3.29 -9.07 5.08
C MET A 69 3.58 -7.90 4.15
N PHE A 70 3.75 -8.12 2.85
CA PHE A 70 4.01 -7.04 1.91
C PHE A 70 2.73 -6.39 1.37
N TYR A 71 1.80 -7.19 0.84
CA TYR A 71 0.62 -6.69 0.13
C TYR A 71 -0.64 -6.58 1.00
N GLY A 72 -0.67 -7.28 2.13
CA GLY A 72 -1.66 -7.08 3.17
C GLY A 72 -1.32 -5.93 4.09
N PHE A 73 -0.37 -6.17 4.98
CA PHE A 73 0.08 -5.22 5.98
C PHE A 73 0.87 -4.04 5.37
N GLY A 74 1.94 -4.36 4.62
CA GLY A 74 2.87 -3.35 4.11
C GLY A 74 2.21 -2.34 3.16
N TRP A 75 1.37 -2.79 2.23
CA TRP A 75 0.66 -1.89 1.34
C TRP A 75 -0.51 -1.14 2.00
N ALA A 76 -1.13 -1.68 3.04
CA ALA A 76 -2.06 -0.89 3.85
C ALA A 76 -1.33 0.30 4.50
N LEU A 77 -0.15 0.07 5.08
CA LEU A 77 0.67 1.13 5.67
C LEU A 77 1.18 2.12 4.61
N LEU A 78 1.89 1.63 3.60
CA LEU A 78 2.51 2.44 2.56
C LEU A 78 1.46 3.19 1.74
N GLY A 79 0.39 2.52 1.32
CA GLY A 79 -0.68 3.11 0.54
C GLY A 79 -1.42 4.21 1.30
N GLY A 80 -1.76 3.98 2.58
CA GLY A 80 -2.37 4.99 3.44
C GLY A 80 -1.48 6.21 3.63
N PHE A 81 -0.17 6.00 3.80
CA PHE A 81 0.81 7.07 3.86
C PHE A 81 0.88 7.82 2.52
N LEU A 82 1.09 7.13 1.41
CA LEU A 82 1.25 7.77 0.09
C LEU A 82 0.01 8.56 -0.34
N LEU A 83 -1.21 8.03 -0.12
CA LEU A 83 -2.45 8.77 -0.40
C LEU A 83 -2.55 10.08 0.38
N THR A 84 -1.93 10.14 1.56
CA THR A 84 -1.93 11.34 2.40
C THR A 84 -0.76 12.26 2.08
N ALA A 85 0.43 11.70 1.87
CA ALA A 85 1.64 12.47 1.60
C ALA A 85 1.60 13.13 0.21
N THR A 86 1.18 12.38 -0.82
CA THR A 86 1.10 12.86 -2.20
C THR A 86 0.22 14.11 -2.30
N LYS A 87 -0.97 14.11 -1.67
CA LYS A 87 -1.84 15.30 -1.68
C LYS A 87 -1.14 16.55 -1.13
N ASN A 88 -0.28 16.39 -0.11
CA ASN A 88 0.45 17.49 0.50
C ASN A 88 1.61 17.94 -0.40
N TRP A 89 2.27 16.99 -1.09
CA TRP A 89 3.39 17.30 -2.00
C TRP A 89 2.95 18.10 -3.23
N VAL A 90 1.79 17.74 -3.78
CA VAL A 90 1.26 18.39 -4.99
C VAL A 90 0.14 19.41 -4.71
N GLY A 91 -0.19 19.67 -3.46
CA GLY A 91 -1.14 20.72 -3.05
C GLY A 91 -2.59 20.47 -3.47
N ILE A 92 -3.08 19.21 -3.45
CA ILE A 92 -4.45 18.84 -3.82
C ILE A 92 -5.26 18.35 -2.63
N ARG A 93 -6.59 18.24 -2.79
CA ARG A 93 -7.46 17.68 -1.75
C ARG A 93 -7.14 16.21 -1.45
N GLY A 94 -6.68 15.46 -2.42
CA GLY A 94 -6.42 14.03 -2.34
C GLY A 94 -7.67 13.15 -2.36
N GLN A 95 -7.47 11.85 -2.35
CA GLN A 95 -8.52 10.84 -2.43
C GLN A 95 -9.35 10.81 -1.13
N HIS A 96 -10.68 10.76 -1.25
CA HIS A 96 -11.62 10.79 -0.11
C HIS A 96 -12.95 10.14 -0.45
N GLY A 97 -13.82 9.95 0.54
CA GLY A 97 -15.18 9.44 0.36
C GLY A 97 -15.24 8.09 -0.33
N CYS A 98 -16.03 7.96 -1.38
CA CYS A 98 -16.26 6.70 -2.09
C CYS A 98 -14.98 6.07 -2.64
N THR A 99 -14.01 6.87 -3.08
CA THR A 99 -12.73 6.33 -3.59
C THR A 99 -12.00 5.54 -2.50
N LEU A 100 -11.94 6.06 -1.26
CA LEU A 100 -11.32 5.34 -0.15
C LEU A 100 -12.14 4.10 0.25
N MET A 101 -13.46 4.15 0.16
CA MET A 101 -14.31 2.97 0.41
C MET A 101 -14.03 1.86 -0.61
N VAL A 102 -13.94 2.21 -1.91
CA VAL A 102 -13.62 1.26 -2.98
C VAL A 102 -12.22 0.68 -2.78
N LEU A 103 -11.21 1.51 -2.52
CA LEU A 103 -9.85 1.04 -2.25
C LEU A 103 -9.80 0.07 -1.06
N THR A 104 -10.47 0.41 0.05
CA THR A 104 -10.53 -0.47 1.22
C THR A 104 -11.26 -1.78 0.92
N GLY A 105 -12.37 -1.72 0.16
CA GLY A 105 -13.10 -2.89 -0.30
C GLY A 105 -12.26 -3.81 -1.18
N LEU A 106 -11.48 -3.25 -2.11
CA LEU A 106 -10.56 -4.02 -2.95
C LEU A 106 -9.39 -4.60 -2.16
N TRP A 107 -8.90 -3.89 -1.14
CA TRP A 107 -7.90 -4.43 -0.22
C TRP A 107 -8.45 -5.64 0.56
N LEU A 108 -9.69 -5.55 1.06
CA LEU A 108 -10.36 -6.68 1.71
C LEU A 108 -10.61 -7.84 0.74
N LEU A 109 -11.01 -7.55 -0.50
CA LEU A 109 -11.17 -8.57 -1.54
C LEU A 109 -9.86 -9.34 -1.76
N ASP A 110 -8.72 -8.65 -1.82
CA ASP A 110 -7.42 -9.31 -1.94
C ASP A 110 -7.14 -10.25 -0.75
N ARG A 111 -7.55 -9.88 0.49
CA ARG A 111 -7.43 -10.78 1.66
C ARG A 111 -8.32 -12.02 1.50
N LEU A 112 -9.52 -11.86 0.98
CA LEU A 112 -10.42 -12.98 0.69
C LEU A 112 -9.85 -13.90 -0.40
N VAL A 113 -9.27 -13.33 -1.46
CA VAL A 113 -8.58 -14.11 -2.51
C VAL A 113 -7.42 -14.91 -1.93
N MET A 114 -6.61 -14.31 -1.05
CA MET A 114 -5.51 -15.03 -0.43
C MET A 114 -5.96 -16.15 0.52
N ALA A 115 -7.13 -15.99 1.16
CA ALA A 115 -7.68 -16.98 2.10
C ALA A 115 -8.43 -18.13 1.41
N TYR A 116 -9.14 -17.84 0.31
CA TYR A 116 -10.06 -18.79 -0.33
C TYR A 116 -9.76 -19.06 -1.81
N GLY A 117 -8.79 -18.36 -2.39
CA GLY A 117 -8.52 -18.39 -3.82
C GLY A 117 -8.06 -19.74 -4.37
N GLY A 118 -7.58 -20.65 -3.53
CA GLY A 118 -7.24 -22.01 -3.93
C GLY A 118 -8.45 -22.86 -4.39
N ALA A 119 -9.66 -22.48 -3.95
CA ALA A 119 -10.92 -23.09 -4.41
C ALA A 119 -11.51 -22.38 -5.63
N TRP A 120 -10.97 -21.24 -6.06
CA TRP A 120 -11.48 -20.44 -7.18
C TRP A 120 -10.81 -20.83 -8.51
N PRO A 121 -11.47 -20.55 -9.65
CA PRO A 121 -10.78 -20.65 -10.93
C PRO A 121 -9.51 -19.76 -10.90
N PRO A 122 -8.32 -20.30 -11.27
CA PRO A 122 -7.05 -19.57 -11.14
C PRO A 122 -7.08 -18.19 -11.79
N LEU A 123 -7.68 -18.05 -12.95
CA LEU A 123 -7.81 -16.77 -13.66
C LEU A 123 -8.55 -15.72 -12.81
N VAL A 124 -9.61 -16.12 -12.10
CA VAL A 124 -10.38 -15.21 -11.25
C VAL A 124 -9.53 -14.71 -10.09
N ALA A 125 -8.80 -15.60 -9.42
CA ALA A 125 -7.91 -15.24 -8.32
C ALA A 125 -6.77 -14.30 -8.79
N TYR A 126 -6.15 -14.60 -9.93
CA TYR A 126 -5.07 -13.79 -10.51
C TYR A 126 -5.53 -12.40 -10.98
N ILE A 127 -6.79 -12.26 -11.42
CA ILE A 127 -7.35 -10.95 -11.80
C ILE A 127 -7.80 -10.18 -10.54
N ALA A 128 -8.48 -10.82 -9.59
CA ALA A 128 -9.08 -10.16 -8.45
C ALA A 128 -8.04 -9.65 -7.42
N SER A 129 -6.99 -10.42 -7.17
CA SER A 129 -5.97 -10.09 -6.17
C SER A 129 -5.24 -8.76 -6.44
N PRO A 130 -4.77 -8.42 -7.65
CA PRO A 130 -4.03 -7.18 -7.87
C PRO A 130 -4.90 -5.92 -8.01
N LEU A 131 -6.24 -6.01 -8.01
CA LEU A 131 -7.13 -4.87 -8.28
C LEU A 131 -6.90 -3.70 -7.32
N PHE A 132 -6.73 -3.97 -6.02
CA PHE A 132 -6.40 -2.93 -5.04
C PHE A 132 -5.11 -2.20 -5.43
N LEU A 133 -4.05 -2.97 -5.68
CA LEU A 133 -2.74 -2.44 -6.00
C LEU A 133 -2.74 -1.65 -7.32
N ILE A 134 -3.42 -2.16 -8.34
CA ILE A 134 -3.56 -1.48 -9.62
C ILE A 134 -4.28 -0.14 -9.42
N LEU A 135 -5.42 -0.13 -8.73
CA LEU A 135 -6.20 1.10 -8.56
C LEU A 135 -5.42 2.16 -7.77
N ILE A 136 -4.79 1.78 -6.64
CA ILE A 136 -4.05 2.76 -5.83
C ILE A 136 -2.83 3.30 -6.57
N VAL A 137 -2.10 2.45 -7.31
CA VAL A 137 -0.95 2.87 -8.14
C VAL A 137 -1.38 3.82 -9.25
N VAL A 138 -2.48 3.52 -9.93
CA VAL A 138 -3.04 4.39 -10.98
C VAL A 138 -3.43 5.75 -10.41
N LEU A 139 -4.13 5.80 -9.28
CA LEU A 139 -4.55 7.05 -8.66
C LEU A 139 -3.35 7.89 -8.22
N LEU A 140 -2.36 7.28 -7.56
CA LEU A 140 -1.14 7.97 -7.11
C LEU A 140 -0.33 8.50 -8.30
N ASN A 141 -0.16 7.71 -9.36
CA ASN A 141 0.57 8.14 -10.56
C ASN A 141 -0.18 9.26 -11.30
N ILE A 142 -1.50 9.20 -11.40
CA ILE A 142 -2.30 10.28 -12.00
C ILE A 142 -2.11 11.57 -11.20
N ASP A 143 -2.19 11.51 -9.86
CA ASP A 143 -2.03 12.69 -9.01
C ASP A 143 -0.62 13.29 -9.15
N LEU A 144 0.43 12.48 -9.14
CA LEU A 144 1.82 12.91 -9.27
C LEU A 144 2.13 13.48 -10.67
N ILE A 145 1.68 12.81 -11.74
CA ILE A 145 1.96 13.23 -13.13
C ILE A 145 1.19 14.51 -13.48
N ARG A 146 -0.10 14.57 -13.16
CA ARG A 146 -0.94 15.74 -13.50
C ARG A 146 -0.52 17.01 -12.76
N HIS A 147 0.01 16.87 -11.56
CA HIS A 147 0.38 18.01 -10.72
C HIS A 147 1.89 18.19 -10.58
N HIS A 148 2.69 17.57 -11.45
CA HIS A 148 4.15 17.63 -11.39
C HIS A 148 4.70 19.06 -11.33
N GLY A 149 4.08 20.01 -12.03
CA GLY A 149 4.47 21.44 -12.00
C GLY A 149 4.24 22.14 -10.66
N LYS A 150 3.43 21.58 -9.77
CA LYS A 150 3.16 22.09 -8.40
C LYS A 150 3.85 21.26 -7.32
N ASP A 151 4.59 20.24 -7.73
CA ASP A 151 5.21 19.28 -6.83
C ASP A 151 6.35 19.95 -6.05
N SER A 152 6.31 19.82 -4.74
CA SER A 152 7.37 20.27 -3.83
C SER A 152 8.66 19.44 -3.99
N TYR A 153 8.58 18.28 -4.65
CA TYR A 153 9.67 17.33 -4.82
C TYR A 153 9.80 16.89 -6.28
N GLN A 154 10.73 17.51 -7.03
CA GLN A 154 10.96 17.18 -8.45
C GLN A 154 11.40 15.74 -8.69
N ASP A 155 11.83 15.03 -7.64
CA ASP A 155 12.31 13.66 -7.68
C ASP A 155 11.21 12.60 -7.44
N ASN A 156 9.94 12.98 -7.44
CA ASN A 156 8.81 12.04 -7.43
C ASN A 156 8.79 11.10 -8.65
N VAL A 157 9.59 11.37 -9.66
CA VAL A 157 9.80 10.46 -10.81
C VAL A 157 10.20 9.05 -10.36
N TYR A 158 11.00 8.90 -9.29
CA TYR A 158 11.37 7.59 -8.76
C TYR A 158 10.17 6.82 -8.19
N LEU A 159 9.23 7.51 -7.56
CA LEU A 159 7.96 6.88 -7.12
C LEU A 159 7.08 6.53 -8.32
N ILE A 160 6.91 7.45 -9.28
CA ILE A 160 6.12 7.22 -10.49
C ILE A 160 6.60 5.95 -11.22
N MET A 161 7.92 5.74 -11.30
CA MET A 161 8.49 4.56 -11.94
C MET A 161 8.41 3.30 -11.09
N SER A 162 8.61 3.39 -9.76
CA SER A 162 8.64 2.23 -8.87
C SER A 162 7.25 1.67 -8.55
N LEU A 163 6.22 2.52 -8.49
CA LEU A 163 4.87 2.08 -8.15
C LEU A 163 4.30 0.99 -9.10
N PRO A 164 4.39 1.10 -10.44
CA PRO A 164 3.97 0.03 -11.34
C PRO A 164 4.76 -1.28 -11.17
N ILE A 165 6.04 -1.20 -10.78
CA ILE A 165 6.89 -2.39 -10.59
C ILE A 165 6.38 -3.24 -9.42
N PHE A 166 5.72 -2.65 -8.41
CA PHE A 166 5.05 -3.43 -7.36
C PHE A 166 3.98 -4.36 -7.89
N ILE A 167 3.26 -3.99 -8.97
CA ILE A 167 2.26 -4.86 -9.59
C ILE A 167 2.95 -6.07 -10.22
N VAL A 168 4.06 -5.85 -10.93
CA VAL A 168 4.85 -6.93 -11.54
C VAL A 168 5.42 -7.84 -10.46
N ALA A 169 5.99 -7.28 -9.39
CA ALA A 169 6.54 -8.05 -8.27
C ALA A 169 5.47 -8.90 -7.58
N LYS A 170 4.26 -8.35 -7.35
CA LYS A 170 3.12 -9.09 -6.80
C LYS A 170 2.72 -10.26 -7.67
N LEU A 171 2.55 -10.03 -8.97
CA LEU A 171 2.17 -11.08 -9.92
C LEU A 171 3.25 -12.17 -10.00
N SER A 172 4.54 -11.79 -9.94
CA SER A 172 5.64 -12.75 -9.89
C SER A 172 5.62 -13.59 -8.60
N MET A 173 5.30 -13.00 -7.44
CA MET A 173 5.13 -13.75 -6.18
C MET A 173 3.97 -14.76 -6.24
N MET A 174 2.92 -14.45 -6.97
CA MET A 174 1.74 -15.31 -7.12
C MET A 174 1.96 -16.40 -8.16
N SER A 175 2.84 -16.19 -9.14
CA SER A 175 3.06 -17.11 -10.26
C SER A 175 3.65 -18.45 -9.79
N GLU A 176 3.22 -19.53 -10.45
CA GLU A 176 3.83 -20.85 -10.32
C GLU A 176 4.92 -21.10 -11.38
N SER A 177 4.89 -20.31 -12.46
CA SER A 177 5.83 -20.43 -13.60
C SER A 177 7.12 -19.64 -13.41
N ILE A 178 7.15 -18.69 -12.47
CA ILE A 178 8.29 -17.84 -12.16
C ILE A 178 8.77 -18.23 -10.75
N ASP A 179 10.08 -18.25 -10.52
CA ASP A 179 10.62 -18.45 -9.18
C ASP A 179 10.06 -17.38 -8.22
N PRO A 180 9.30 -17.77 -7.20
CA PRO A 180 8.71 -16.83 -6.24
C PRO A 180 9.74 -15.95 -5.51
N ALA A 181 11.01 -16.39 -5.43
CA ALA A 181 12.08 -15.62 -4.85
C ALA A 181 12.33 -14.31 -5.62
N ILE A 182 12.15 -14.31 -6.94
CA ILE A 182 12.30 -13.10 -7.78
C ILE A 182 11.28 -12.05 -7.34
N GLY A 183 9.99 -12.40 -7.28
CA GLY A 183 8.94 -11.48 -6.87
C GLY A 183 9.13 -10.97 -5.43
N THR A 184 9.61 -11.85 -4.53
CA THR A 184 9.89 -11.48 -3.14
C THR A 184 11.06 -10.50 -3.05
N THR A 185 12.17 -10.78 -3.74
CA THR A 185 13.36 -9.89 -3.77
C THR A 185 13.02 -8.52 -4.34
N MET A 186 12.32 -8.49 -5.49
CA MET A 186 11.83 -7.23 -6.08
C MET A 186 10.96 -6.45 -5.08
N THR A 187 10.04 -7.12 -4.39
CA THR A 187 9.15 -6.48 -3.42
C THR A 187 9.94 -5.89 -2.25
N VAL A 188 10.91 -6.62 -1.70
CA VAL A 188 11.80 -6.13 -0.63
C VAL A 188 12.57 -4.89 -1.08
N GLY A 189 13.16 -4.92 -2.29
CA GLY A 189 13.88 -3.78 -2.87
C GLY A 189 12.98 -2.55 -3.04
N LEU A 190 11.77 -2.74 -3.56
CA LEU A 190 10.77 -1.68 -3.72
C LEU A 190 10.34 -1.06 -2.38
N PHE A 191 10.12 -1.88 -1.35
CA PHE A 191 9.82 -1.36 -0.01
C PHE A 191 11.00 -0.60 0.59
N ARG A 192 12.24 -1.07 0.41
CA ARG A 192 13.45 -0.33 0.82
C ARG A 192 13.52 1.04 0.16
N LEU A 193 13.30 1.11 -1.17
CA LEU A 193 13.26 2.38 -1.90
C LEU A 193 12.15 3.30 -1.36
N ALA A 194 10.93 2.78 -1.18
CA ALA A 194 9.81 3.55 -0.64
C ALA A 194 10.12 4.11 0.75
N PHE A 195 10.68 3.30 1.66
CA PHE A 195 11.08 3.73 2.99
C PHE A 195 12.18 4.79 2.95
N LEU A 196 13.18 4.65 2.09
CA LEU A 196 14.23 5.66 1.93
C LEU A 196 13.65 7.01 1.49
N VAL A 197 12.74 7.00 0.51
CA VAL A 197 12.05 8.23 0.05
C VAL A 197 11.18 8.82 1.18
N MET A 198 10.47 7.98 1.93
CA MET A 198 9.65 8.44 3.05
C MET A 198 10.50 9.07 4.16
N LEU A 199 11.59 8.43 4.56
CA LEU A 199 12.48 8.92 5.61
C LEU A 199 13.13 10.24 5.21
N GLU A 200 13.62 10.34 3.98
CA GLU A 200 14.22 11.57 3.45
C GLU A 200 13.29 12.77 3.55
N ARG A 201 11.98 12.56 3.38
CA ARG A 201 10.99 13.64 3.39
C ARG A 201 10.38 13.92 4.75
N THR A 202 10.23 12.88 5.59
CA THR A 202 9.62 13.03 6.91
C THR A 202 10.60 13.47 7.98
N ILE A 203 11.84 12.98 7.98
CA ILE A 203 12.83 13.35 9.01
C ILE A 203 13.09 14.86 9.05
N PRO A 204 13.36 15.56 7.93
CA PRO A 204 13.57 17.01 7.97
C PRO A 204 12.33 17.78 8.47
N ALA A 205 11.13 17.33 8.09
CA ALA A 205 9.89 17.97 8.54
C ALA A 205 9.69 17.81 10.07
N PHE A 206 9.96 16.63 10.62
CA PHE A 206 9.91 16.39 12.07
C PHE A 206 10.99 17.16 12.82
N MET A 207 12.23 17.18 12.32
CA MET A 207 13.33 17.91 12.97
C MET A 207 13.05 19.40 13.00
N LYS A 208 12.52 19.97 11.91
CA LYS A 208 12.13 21.38 11.87
C LYS A 208 10.99 21.69 12.87
N GLY A 209 9.97 20.82 12.93
CA GLY A 209 8.82 21.02 13.83
C GLY A 209 9.13 20.82 15.31
N ALA A 210 9.96 19.81 15.65
CA ALA A 210 10.23 19.45 17.05
C ALA A 210 11.44 20.20 17.65
N PHE A 211 12.46 20.47 16.84
CA PHE A 211 13.75 21.00 17.32
C PHE A 211 14.17 22.32 16.67
N SER A 212 13.35 22.87 15.76
CA SER A 212 13.67 24.08 14.97
C SER A 212 14.99 23.99 14.20
N VAL A 213 15.41 22.76 13.86
CA VAL A 213 16.62 22.49 13.09
C VAL A 213 16.26 22.35 11.63
N ASP A 214 16.86 23.15 10.76
CA ASP A 214 16.68 23.09 9.31
C ASP A 214 17.77 22.18 8.70
N LEU A 215 17.38 20.95 8.34
CA LEU A 215 18.28 19.99 7.69
C LEU A 215 18.27 20.25 6.17
N THR A 216 19.22 21.05 5.71
CA THR A 216 19.47 21.21 4.26
C THR A 216 20.36 20.08 3.77
N GLN A 217 19.82 19.17 2.96
CA GLN A 217 20.63 18.13 2.32
C GLN A 217 21.20 18.61 0.97
N PRO A 218 22.47 18.29 0.64
CA PRO A 218 23.04 18.56 -0.67
C PRO A 218 22.23 17.84 -1.77
N SER A 219 21.99 18.50 -2.89
CA SER A 219 21.16 17.97 -3.99
C SER A 219 21.68 16.65 -4.57
N TRP A 220 23.00 16.47 -4.64
CA TRP A 220 23.63 15.24 -5.15
C TRP A 220 23.39 14.02 -4.24
N SER A 221 23.28 14.20 -2.94
CA SER A 221 22.99 13.13 -1.97
C SER A 221 21.59 12.57 -2.18
N LYS A 222 20.61 13.42 -2.51
CA LYS A 222 19.21 13.02 -2.74
C LYS A 222 19.05 12.09 -3.95
N HIS A 223 19.72 12.39 -5.05
CA HIS A 223 19.69 11.56 -6.26
C HIS A 223 20.50 10.27 -6.10
N GLY A 224 21.67 10.35 -5.47
CA GLY A 224 22.54 9.19 -5.26
C GLY A 224 21.88 8.10 -4.43
N ILE A 225 21.25 8.45 -3.30
CA ILE A 225 20.55 7.50 -2.44
C ILE A 225 19.39 6.80 -3.19
N LYS A 226 18.63 7.55 -3.99
CA LYS A 226 17.50 6.98 -4.75
C LYS A 226 17.96 6.11 -5.90
N LEU A 227 19.03 6.50 -6.60
CA LEU A 227 19.60 5.69 -7.66
C LEU A 227 20.11 4.34 -7.14
N ILE A 228 20.81 4.36 -6.00
CA ILE A 228 21.24 3.13 -5.30
C ILE A 228 20.02 2.32 -4.86
N GLY A 229 19.02 2.94 -4.25
CA GLY A 229 17.79 2.28 -3.84
C GLY A 229 17.06 1.63 -5.02
N PHE A 230 17.00 2.30 -6.17
CA PHE A 230 16.40 1.75 -7.39
C PHE A 230 17.22 0.59 -7.97
N ALA A 231 18.54 0.69 -7.98
CA ALA A 231 19.41 -0.40 -8.42
C ALA A 231 19.26 -1.67 -7.54
N LEU A 232 19.04 -1.50 -6.23
CA LEU A 232 18.84 -2.60 -5.28
C LEU A 232 17.48 -3.31 -5.40
N ILE A 233 16.57 -2.87 -6.29
CA ILE A 233 15.30 -3.59 -6.54
C ILE A 233 15.57 -4.94 -7.21
N PHE A 234 16.62 -5.03 -8.01
CA PHE A 234 16.92 -6.17 -8.85
C PHE A 234 18.09 -7.02 -8.35
N THR A 235 18.62 -6.70 -7.18
CA THR A 235 19.70 -7.46 -6.51
C THR A 235 19.18 -8.16 -5.26
#